data_fe5e90b7a8c41de16556a44bfb0ff8e6
#
_entry.id   fe5e90b7a8c41de16556a44bfb0ff8e6
#
_cell.length_a   1.000
_cell.length_b   1.000
_cell.length_c   1.000
_cell.angle_alpha   90.00
_cell.angle_beta   90.00
_cell.angle_gamma   90.00
#
_symmetry.space_group_name_H-M   'P 1'
#
loop_
_entity.id
_entity.type
_entity.pdbx_description
1 polymer ?
#
loop_
_entity_poly.entity_id
_entity_poly.type
_entity_poly.pdbx_seq_one_letter_code
_entity_poly.pdbx_strand_id
1 'polypeptide(L)'
;TGCLEIQNALLESTQFKQRVEAYHGQLSMEKRGEIQRKFMSADYTGALVCTKAFGMGIDKENVKYTIHVSLPQSIESFYQEAGRAGRDEDKTEKSYCFILYKPEDGIDESQINKIFQRETTVTERRRLSDELSSDLNTIMYLWNSNKKEVDEEYKNISDILKQLYRGNTTLSFGEKNLQKTLEDIENALYKLSLLNVVHSWTVEYITETRGVVDVDYIGLDDVEMEKSLMKYVRKYDAEFRLDENVTKYKKYYEIFNGGQKRITQLIKILLEWGNDNILYNRLQSTYNMMQFCQESVSDEEFRAKINDYFRYSEQTVIFDSVIQNPLEYKNWFDVFWNKDAMTRESAGIITREKAISILSSLSRYLESYGNNTGLNYLCGMLRLLCGEFKGTEGEWRLNTSIQSVKEILSEKSQREILNWTLDIAKNFAIEEKDMLSQMLL
;
A
#
# COMPACT_ATOMS: atom_id res chain seq x y z
N THR A 1 2.49 -24.39 -17.15
CA THR A 1 2.77 -23.33 -16.15
C THR A 1 4.10 -23.63 -15.48
N GLY A 2 4.89 -22.62 -15.16
CA GLY A 2 6.18 -22.80 -14.48
C GLY A 2 6.13 -23.68 -13.22
N CYS A 3 5.01 -23.69 -12.48
CA CYS A 3 4.81 -24.58 -11.34
C CYS A 3 4.88 -26.07 -11.74
N LEU A 4 4.28 -26.46 -12.84
CA LEU A 4 4.29 -27.85 -13.31
C LEU A 4 5.67 -28.26 -13.85
N GLU A 5 6.38 -27.34 -14.48
CA GLU A 5 7.77 -27.58 -14.95
C GLU A 5 8.71 -27.81 -13.79
N ILE A 6 8.62 -26.97 -12.75
CA ILE A 6 9.41 -27.13 -11.51
C ILE A 6 9.02 -28.41 -10.78
N GLN A 7 7.72 -28.71 -10.67
CA GLN A 7 7.26 -29.97 -10.07
C GLN A 7 7.86 -31.18 -10.80
N ASN A 8 7.81 -31.21 -12.10
CA ASN A 8 8.34 -32.31 -12.90
C ASN A 8 9.85 -32.46 -12.71
N ALA A 9 10.60 -31.37 -12.76
CA ALA A 9 12.04 -31.37 -12.52
C ALA A 9 12.40 -31.92 -11.12
N LEU A 10 11.62 -31.55 -10.09
CA LEU A 10 11.83 -32.05 -8.73
C LEU A 10 11.45 -33.54 -8.60
N LEU A 11 10.41 -34.00 -9.30
CA LEU A 11 10.01 -35.42 -9.30
C LEU A 11 10.99 -36.33 -10.02
N GLU A 12 11.72 -35.81 -11.01
CA GLU A 12 12.82 -36.50 -11.67
C GLU A 12 14.03 -36.67 -10.75
N SER A 13 14.18 -35.81 -9.75
CA SER A 13 15.21 -35.92 -8.72
C SER A 13 14.99 -37.14 -7.84
N THR A 14 16.05 -37.88 -7.59
CA THR A 14 16.02 -39.10 -6.74
C THR A 14 15.64 -38.81 -5.29
N GLN A 15 15.80 -37.55 -4.84
CA GLN A 15 15.54 -37.13 -3.44
C GLN A 15 14.07 -36.86 -3.16
N PHE A 16 13.28 -36.42 -4.14
CA PHE A 16 11.90 -35.95 -3.95
C PHE A 16 10.82 -36.88 -4.49
N LYS A 17 11.16 -38.14 -4.82
CA LYS A 17 10.21 -39.11 -5.39
C LYS A 17 8.85 -39.08 -4.70
N GLN A 18 7.78 -38.71 -5.45
CA GLN A 18 6.37 -38.77 -5.05
C GLN A 18 5.91 -37.79 -3.94
N ARG A 19 6.76 -36.81 -3.55
CA ARG A 19 6.44 -35.85 -2.45
C ARG A 19 6.50 -34.41 -2.90
N VAL A 20 6.10 -34.12 -4.14
CA VAL A 20 6.03 -32.76 -4.67
C VAL A 20 4.64 -32.49 -5.19
N GLU A 21 3.98 -31.51 -4.61
CA GLU A 21 2.67 -31.01 -5.07
C GLU A 21 2.83 -29.70 -5.81
N ALA A 22 1.95 -29.44 -6.80
CA ALA A 22 1.87 -28.16 -7.48
C ALA A 22 0.53 -27.49 -7.19
N TYR A 23 0.55 -26.21 -6.78
CA TYR A 23 -0.66 -25.43 -6.49
C TYR A 23 -0.65 -24.10 -7.27
N HIS A 24 -1.66 -23.89 -8.13
CA HIS A 24 -1.80 -22.69 -8.93
C HIS A 24 -3.27 -22.37 -9.23
N GLY A 25 -3.56 -21.15 -9.70
CA GLY A 25 -4.91 -20.65 -9.91
C GLY A 25 -5.75 -21.41 -10.95
N GLN A 26 -5.12 -22.12 -11.90
CA GLN A 26 -5.82 -22.90 -12.93
C GLN A 26 -6.34 -24.26 -12.44
N LEU A 27 -5.99 -24.68 -11.23
CA LEU A 27 -6.55 -25.91 -10.63
C LEU A 27 -8.00 -25.70 -10.24
N SER A 28 -8.83 -26.75 -10.35
CA SER A 28 -10.18 -26.74 -9.83
C SER A 28 -10.20 -26.49 -8.32
N MET A 29 -11.31 -25.96 -7.81
CA MET A 29 -11.49 -25.71 -6.37
C MET A 29 -11.32 -26.99 -5.54
N GLU A 30 -11.84 -28.11 -6.05
CA GLU A 30 -11.71 -29.42 -5.42
C GLU A 30 -10.24 -29.86 -5.29
N LYS A 31 -9.48 -29.75 -6.40
CA LYS A 31 -8.07 -30.13 -6.42
C LYS A 31 -7.21 -29.23 -5.54
N ARG A 32 -7.52 -27.92 -5.52
CA ARG A 32 -6.86 -26.99 -4.60
C ARG A 32 -7.10 -27.39 -3.15
N GLY A 33 -8.33 -27.74 -2.79
CA GLY A 33 -8.67 -28.18 -1.44
C GLY A 33 -8.01 -29.51 -1.04
N GLU A 34 -7.86 -30.45 -1.97
CA GLU A 34 -7.14 -31.71 -1.75
C GLU A 34 -5.65 -31.47 -1.44
N ILE A 35 -4.97 -30.70 -2.30
CA ILE A 35 -3.54 -30.38 -2.14
C ILE A 35 -3.31 -29.61 -0.83
N GLN A 36 -4.18 -28.65 -0.52
CA GLN A 36 -4.09 -27.87 0.70
C GLN A 36 -4.20 -28.78 1.95
N ARG A 37 -5.19 -29.63 2.00
CA ARG A 37 -5.37 -30.60 3.12
C ARG A 37 -4.17 -31.53 3.27
N LYS A 38 -3.65 -32.04 2.14
CA LYS A 38 -2.46 -32.91 2.13
C LYS A 38 -1.24 -32.16 2.65
N PHE A 39 -0.99 -30.95 2.18
CA PHE A 39 0.14 -30.12 2.62
C PHE A 39 0.03 -29.76 4.10
N MET A 40 -1.16 -29.45 4.59
CA MET A 40 -1.39 -29.09 6.00
C MET A 40 -1.27 -30.26 6.97
N SER A 41 -1.27 -31.52 6.50
CA SER A 41 -1.03 -32.66 7.35
C SER A 41 0.31 -32.58 8.08
N ALA A 42 0.34 -32.91 9.36
CA ALA A 42 1.55 -32.91 10.18
C ALA A 42 2.63 -33.86 9.63
N ASP A 43 2.19 -34.96 9.01
CA ASP A 43 3.08 -36.00 8.46
C ASP A 43 3.59 -35.67 7.06
N TYR A 44 3.15 -34.58 6.45
CA TYR A 44 3.61 -34.20 5.13
C TYR A 44 5.07 -33.75 5.16
N THR A 45 5.92 -34.54 4.53
CA THR A 45 7.34 -34.25 4.32
C THR A 45 7.60 -34.21 2.82
N GLY A 46 7.77 -33.03 2.25
CA GLY A 46 7.96 -32.85 0.80
C GLY A 46 8.04 -31.40 0.41
N ALA A 47 7.89 -31.12 -0.86
CA ALA A 47 7.88 -29.78 -1.42
C ALA A 47 6.49 -29.41 -1.97
N LEU A 48 6.11 -28.16 -1.83
CA LEU A 48 4.97 -27.56 -2.50
C LEU A 48 5.45 -26.48 -3.45
N VAL A 49 5.24 -26.69 -4.73
CA VAL A 49 5.49 -25.68 -5.77
C VAL A 49 4.23 -24.88 -5.97
N CYS A 50 4.26 -23.58 -5.69
CA CYS A 50 3.03 -22.79 -5.75
C CYS A 50 3.23 -21.40 -6.33
N THR A 51 2.16 -20.87 -6.91
CA THR A 51 2.05 -19.44 -7.19
C THR A 51 1.54 -18.71 -5.94
N LYS A 52 1.47 -17.37 -6.00
CA LYS A 52 0.86 -16.54 -4.94
C LYS A 52 -0.58 -16.97 -4.56
N ALA A 53 -1.26 -17.72 -5.44
CA ALA A 53 -2.60 -18.24 -5.16
C ALA A 53 -2.68 -19.14 -3.92
N PHE A 54 -1.57 -19.74 -3.50
CA PHE A 54 -1.50 -20.55 -2.26
C PHE A 54 -1.27 -19.71 -1.00
N GLY A 55 -1.20 -18.40 -1.11
CA GLY A 55 -0.50 -17.59 -0.12
C GLY A 55 -1.29 -17.09 1.07
N MET A 56 -2.60 -16.92 1.02
CA MET A 56 -3.34 -16.27 2.10
C MET A 56 -3.91 -17.28 3.08
N GLY A 57 -3.60 -17.11 4.38
CA GLY A 57 -4.24 -17.87 5.46
C GLY A 57 -3.64 -19.26 5.73
N ILE A 58 -2.45 -19.58 5.21
CA ILE A 58 -1.81 -20.85 5.51
C ILE A 58 -0.82 -20.68 6.66
N ASP A 59 -1.14 -21.38 7.73
CA ASP A 59 -0.33 -21.47 8.94
C ASP A 59 0.11 -22.92 9.14
N LYS A 60 1.35 -23.21 8.72
CA LYS A 60 1.98 -24.53 8.87
C LYS A 60 3.32 -24.37 9.59
N GLU A 61 3.40 -24.91 10.79
CA GLU A 61 4.52 -24.74 11.71
C GLU A 61 5.85 -25.34 11.19
N ASN A 62 5.79 -26.48 10.50
CA ASN A 62 6.98 -27.24 10.12
C ASN A 62 7.54 -26.89 8.73
N VAL A 63 7.32 -25.69 8.21
CA VAL A 63 7.99 -25.20 7.00
C VAL A 63 9.39 -24.75 7.35
N LYS A 64 10.41 -25.46 6.85
CA LYS A 64 11.82 -25.13 7.09
C LYS A 64 12.45 -24.25 6.02
N TYR A 65 11.96 -24.34 4.78
CA TYR A 65 12.54 -23.68 3.63
C TYR A 65 11.46 -22.96 2.81
N THR A 66 11.75 -21.74 2.41
CA THR A 66 11.06 -21.06 1.32
C THR A 66 12.05 -20.77 0.20
N ILE A 67 11.67 -21.06 -1.05
CA ILE A 67 12.54 -20.88 -2.22
C ILE A 67 11.76 -20.07 -3.25
N HIS A 68 12.24 -18.87 -3.53
CA HIS A 68 11.74 -18.04 -4.61
C HIS A 68 12.49 -18.35 -5.89
N VAL A 69 11.80 -18.89 -6.90
CA VAL A 69 12.40 -19.33 -8.17
C VAL A 69 12.52 -18.19 -9.17
N SER A 70 12.39 -16.98 -8.75
CA SER A 70 12.67 -15.73 -9.48
C SER A 70 12.72 -14.57 -8.50
N LEU A 71 13.05 -13.38 -8.99
CA LEU A 71 12.98 -12.15 -8.20
C LEU A 71 11.55 -11.94 -7.64
N PRO A 72 11.36 -11.78 -6.32
CA PRO A 72 10.09 -11.40 -5.74
C PRO A 72 9.60 -10.05 -6.28
N GLN A 73 8.28 -9.90 -6.45
CA GLN A 73 7.71 -8.70 -7.07
C GLN A 73 7.87 -7.43 -6.21
N SER A 74 8.06 -7.58 -4.91
CA SER A 74 8.30 -6.49 -3.98
C SER A 74 8.90 -7.02 -2.69
N ILE A 75 9.48 -6.13 -1.89
CA ILE A 75 10.02 -6.47 -0.57
C ILE A 75 8.92 -6.98 0.36
N GLU A 76 7.72 -6.37 0.30
CA GLU A 76 6.57 -6.79 1.11
C GLU A 76 6.10 -8.20 0.73
N SER A 77 6.01 -8.49 -0.57
CA SER A 77 5.68 -9.84 -1.04
C SER A 77 6.70 -10.86 -0.57
N PHE A 78 7.99 -10.54 -0.72
CA PHE A 78 9.08 -11.38 -0.24
C PHE A 78 8.95 -11.67 1.25
N TYR A 79 8.76 -10.64 2.08
CA TYR A 79 8.66 -10.76 3.53
C TYR A 79 7.47 -11.66 3.94
N GLN A 80 6.30 -11.46 3.33
CA GLN A 80 5.12 -12.28 3.59
C GLN A 80 5.30 -13.75 3.17
N GLU A 81 5.98 -13.97 2.07
CA GLU A 81 6.25 -15.32 1.54
C GLU A 81 7.35 -16.02 2.33
N ALA A 82 8.42 -15.33 2.66
CA ALA A 82 9.51 -15.84 3.50
C ALA A 82 9.03 -16.16 4.93
N GLY A 83 8.17 -15.32 5.50
CA GLY A 83 7.59 -15.51 6.84
C GLY A 83 6.66 -16.72 6.99
N ARG A 84 6.49 -17.55 5.95
CA ARG A 84 5.81 -18.87 6.07
C ARG A 84 6.68 -19.92 6.69
N ALA A 85 7.99 -19.77 6.63
CA ALA A 85 8.94 -20.64 7.33
C ALA A 85 9.24 -20.09 8.73
N GLY A 86 9.55 -20.99 9.67
CA GLY A 86 9.99 -20.61 11.02
C GLY A 86 8.88 -20.12 11.95
N ARG A 87 7.66 -20.62 11.79
CA ARG A 87 6.53 -20.28 12.65
C ARG A 87 6.44 -21.08 13.95
N ASP A 88 7.29 -22.06 14.14
CA ASP A 88 7.34 -22.85 15.35
C ASP A 88 8.22 -22.13 16.38
N GLU A 89 7.58 -21.47 17.34
CA GLU A 89 8.24 -20.70 18.41
C GLU A 89 9.05 -21.58 19.37
N ASP A 90 8.70 -22.86 19.49
CA ASP A 90 9.34 -23.79 20.44
C ASP A 90 10.61 -24.47 19.87
N LYS A 91 10.90 -24.28 18.60
CA LYS A 91 12.06 -24.91 17.96
C LYS A 91 13.19 -23.91 17.74
N THR A 92 14.31 -24.23 18.31
CA THR A 92 15.60 -23.52 18.14
C THR A 92 16.23 -23.66 16.75
N GLU A 93 15.60 -24.38 15.84
CA GLU A 93 16.10 -24.61 14.48
C GLU A 93 15.85 -23.40 13.58
N LYS A 94 16.91 -22.94 12.92
CA LYS A 94 16.84 -21.86 11.92
C LYS A 94 16.03 -22.31 10.71
N SER A 95 15.18 -21.44 10.21
CA SER A 95 14.53 -21.55 8.90
C SER A 95 15.29 -20.75 7.85
N TYR A 96 15.23 -21.20 6.61
CA TYR A 96 16.00 -20.62 5.52
C TYR A 96 15.07 -20.13 4.42
N CYS A 97 15.41 -18.98 3.86
CA CYS A 97 14.76 -18.42 2.69
C CYS A 97 15.80 -18.23 1.57
N PHE A 98 15.51 -18.74 0.38
CA PHE A 98 16.38 -18.62 -0.78
C PHE A 98 15.68 -17.85 -1.88
N ILE A 99 16.45 -17.03 -2.61
CA ILE A 99 16.02 -16.35 -3.82
C ILE A 99 16.95 -16.79 -4.95
N LEU A 100 16.38 -17.42 -5.97
CA LEU A 100 17.09 -17.79 -7.18
C LEU A 100 16.86 -16.68 -8.20
N TYR A 101 17.71 -15.66 -8.19
CA TYR A 101 17.59 -14.48 -9.01
C TYR A 101 18.51 -14.53 -10.22
N LYS A 102 17.96 -14.27 -11.41
CA LYS A 102 18.72 -14.08 -12.64
C LYS A 102 18.77 -12.59 -12.98
N PRO A 103 19.91 -11.91 -12.81
CA PRO A 103 20.05 -10.50 -13.19
C PRO A 103 19.96 -10.32 -14.70
N GLU A 104 19.69 -9.09 -15.15
CA GLU A 104 19.81 -8.73 -16.57
C GLU A 104 21.28 -8.76 -17.00
N ASP A 105 21.48 -9.21 -18.23
CA ASP A 105 22.79 -9.25 -18.87
C ASP A 105 22.72 -8.51 -20.22
N GLY A 106 23.72 -7.67 -20.47
CA GLY A 106 23.85 -6.93 -21.74
C GLY A 106 22.94 -5.69 -21.88
N ILE A 107 22.22 -5.29 -20.85
CA ILE A 107 21.40 -4.07 -20.83
C ILE A 107 22.08 -3.02 -19.96
N ASP A 108 22.12 -1.76 -20.43
CA ASP A 108 22.68 -0.64 -19.69
C ASP A 108 21.86 -0.37 -18.42
N GLU A 109 22.55 -0.22 -17.29
CA GLU A 109 21.94 0.12 -16.00
C GLU A 109 21.10 1.40 -16.08
N SER A 110 21.49 2.37 -16.89
CA SER A 110 20.70 3.59 -17.10
C SER A 110 19.33 3.30 -17.73
N GLN A 111 19.24 2.31 -18.59
CA GLN A 111 18.00 1.86 -19.22
C GLN A 111 17.11 1.14 -18.20
N ILE A 112 17.70 0.27 -17.37
CA ILE A 112 16.98 -0.38 -16.26
C ILE A 112 16.45 0.70 -15.30
N ASN A 113 17.29 1.64 -14.89
CA ASN A 113 16.88 2.73 -14.00
C ASN A 113 15.74 3.57 -14.58
N LYS A 114 15.73 3.79 -15.90
CA LYS A 114 14.66 4.52 -16.59
C LYS A 114 13.30 3.82 -16.49
N ILE A 115 13.27 2.48 -16.48
CA ILE A 115 12.02 1.72 -16.28
C ILE A 115 11.37 2.09 -14.94
N PHE A 116 12.18 2.37 -13.91
CA PHE A 116 11.71 2.65 -12.56
C PHE A 116 11.54 4.14 -12.24
N GLN A 117 11.82 5.05 -13.18
CA GLN A 117 11.60 6.48 -12.99
C GLN A 117 10.12 6.84 -12.99
N ARG A 118 9.76 7.85 -12.19
CA ARG A 118 8.38 8.34 -12.06
C ARG A 118 7.84 8.93 -13.37
N GLU A 119 8.70 9.62 -14.11
CA GLU A 119 8.38 10.34 -15.34
C GLU A 119 8.20 9.41 -16.54
N THR A 120 8.63 8.14 -16.44
CA THR A 120 8.50 7.17 -17.54
C THR A 120 7.04 6.77 -17.71
N THR A 121 6.47 7.07 -18.87
CA THR A 121 5.09 6.72 -19.22
C THR A 121 4.87 5.20 -19.28
N VAL A 122 3.61 4.74 -19.19
CA VAL A 122 3.28 3.31 -19.27
C VAL A 122 3.74 2.76 -20.62
N THR A 123 3.51 3.49 -21.71
CA THR A 123 3.91 3.09 -23.07
C THR A 123 5.42 2.97 -23.22
N GLU A 124 6.19 3.96 -22.71
CA GLU A 124 7.65 3.92 -22.76
C GLU A 124 8.22 2.82 -21.87
N ARG A 125 7.67 2.64 -20.67
CA ARG A 125 8.06 1.56 -19.76
C ARG A 125 7.83 0.19 -20.37
N ARG A 126 6.71 -0.01 -21.06
CA ARG A 126 6.42 -1.26 -21.78
C ARG A 126 7.47 -1.53 -22.85
N ARG A 127 7.76 -0.53 -23.70
CA ARG A 127 8.80 -0.63 -24.74
C ARG A 127 10.17 -0.99 -24.17
N LEU A 128 10.60 -0.34 -23.09
CA LEU A 128 11.88 -0.62 -22.44
C LEU A 128 11.89 -2.04 -21.81
N SER A 129 10.75 -2.47 -21.28
CA SER A 129 10.62 -3.80 -20.67
C SER A 129 10.63 -4.94 -21.71
N ASP A 130 10.24 -4.70 -22.95
CA ASP A 130 10.28 -5.70 -24.02
C ASP A 130 11.72 -6.12 -24.41
N GLU A 131 12.70 -5.30 -24.04
CA GLU A 131 14.14 -5.57 -24.27
C GLU A 131 14.76 -6.45 -23.17
N LEU A 132 14.06 -6.63 -22.03
CA LEU A 132 14.54 -7.44 -20.91
C LEU A 132 14.45 -8.95 -21.21
N SER A 133 15.36 -9.72 -20.62
CA SER A 133 15.47 -11.18 -20.83
C SER A 133 15.55 -12.00 -19.54
N SER A 134 15.59 -11.35 -18.38
CA SER A 134 15.75 -11.97 -17.06
C SER A 134 14.42 -12.10 -16.31
N ASP A 135 14.53 -12.34 -15.01
CA ASP A 135 13.38 -12.33 -14.08
C ASP A 135 12.62 -11.00 -14.13
N LEU A 136 13.32 -9.90 -14.37
CA LEU A 136 12.72 -8.57 -14.46
C LEU A 136 11.75 -8.46 -15.62
N ASN A 137 12.01 -9.14 -16.77
CA ASN A 137 11.07 -9.22 -17.88
C ASN A 137 9.71 -9.76 -17.42
N THR A 138 9.71 -10.89 -16.71
CA THR A 138 8.46 -11.51 -16.23
C THR A 138 7.70 -10.57 -15.27
N ILE A 139 8.41 -9.93 -14.36
CA ILE A 139 7.81 -8.98 -13.41
C ILE A 139 7.22 -7.79 -14.13
N MET A 140 7.97 -7.21 -15.06
CA MET A 140 7.52 -6.04 -15.82
C MET A 140 6.39 -6.38 -16.79
N TYR A 141 6.39 -7.56 -17.36
CA TYR A 141 5.26 -8.08 -18.16
C TYR A 141 3.99 -8.12 -17.29
N LEU A 142 4.04 -8.73 -16.11
CA LEU A 142 2.91 -8.80 -15.17
C LEU A 142 2.50 -7.41 -14.69
N TRP A 143 3.46 -6.53 -14.46
CA TRP A 143 3.19 -5.16 -14.02
C TRP A 143 2.51 -4.33 -15.13
N ASN A 144 2.96 -4.47 -16.39
CA ASN A 144 2.46 -3.74 -17.55
C ASN A 144 1.14 -4.30 -18.12
N SER A 145 0.83 -5.60 -17.89
CA SER A 145 -0.25 -6.31 -18.57
C SER A 145 -1.62 -5.61 -18.47
N ASN A 146 -1.91 -5.03 -17.30
CA ASN A 146 -3.20 -4.40 -17.00
C ASN A 146 -3.09 -2.88 -16.78
N LYS A 147 -1.97 -2.26 -17.15
CA LYS A 147 -1.79 -0.82 -17.01
C LYS A 147 -2.17 -0.08 -18.27
N LYS A 148 -2.85 1.03 -18.09
CA LYS A 148 -3.28 1.94 -19.15
C LYS A 148 -2.79 3.34 -18.86
N GLU A 149 -2.60 4.13 -19.91
CA GLU A 149 -2.39 5.57 -19.75
C GLU A 149 -3.64 6.22 -19.16
N VAL A 150 -3.47 7.31 -18.44
CA VAL A 150 -4.56 8.02 -17.75
C VAL A 150 -5.72 8.36 -18.69
N ASP A 151 -5.41 8.79 -19.90
CA ASP A 151 -6.44 9.16 -20.89
C ASP A 151 -7.20 7.94 -21.42
N GLU A 152 -6.55 6.81 -21.57
CA GLU A 152 -7.18 5.54 -21.96
C GLU A 152 -8.08 5.00 -20.84
N GLU A 153 -7.59 5.03 -19.60
CA GLU A 153 -8.35 4.60 -18.44
C GLU A 153 -9.55 5.53 -18.21
N TYR A 154 -9.35 6.84 -18.34
CA TYR A 154 -10.44 7.81 -18.28
C TYR A 154 -11.51 7.56 -19.34
N LYS A 155 -11.12 7.24 -20.59
CA LYS A 155 -12.06 6.91 -21.67
C LYS A 155 -12.91 5.70 -21.27
N ASN A 156 -12.31 4.66 -20.73
CA ASN A 156 -13.04 3.48 -20.26
C ASN A 156 -14.06 3.84 -19.18
N ILE A 157 -13.65 4.59 -18.15
CA ILE A 157 -14.53 5.07 -17.07
C ILE A 157 -15.67 5.94 -17.63
N SER A 158 -15.35 6.87 -18.53
CA SER A 158 -16.33 7.77 -19.15
C SER A 158 -17.41 7.03 -19.93
N ASP A 159 -17.04 5.96 -20.63
CA ASP A 159 -17.99 5.16 -21.41
C ASP A 159 -18.94 4.35 -20.51
N ILE A 160 -18.44 3.83 -19.38
CA ILE A 160 -19.27 3.17 -18.38
C ILE A 160 -20.18 4.18 -17.71
N LEU A 161 -19.63 5.32 -17.29
CA LEU A 161 -20.38 6.37 -16.63
C LEU A 161 -21.53 6.91 -17.50
N LYS A 162 -21.32 7.03 -18.82
CA LYS A 162 -22.40 7.43 -19.76
C LYS A 162 -23.55 6.41 -19.80
N GLN A 163 -23.25 5.11 -19.66
CA GLN A 163 -24.27 4.07 -19.61
C GLN A 163 -25.07 4.17 -18.31
N LEU A 164 -24.40 4.27 -17.16
CA LEU A 164 -25.02 4.40 -15.85
C LEU A 164 -25.89 5.68 -15.77
N TYR A 165 -25.39 6.81 -16.26
CA TYR A 165 -26.12 8.08 -16.28
C TYR A 165 -27.40 8.02 -17.12
N ARG A 166 -27.44 7.19 -18.18
CA ARG A 166 -28.63 6.93 -19.00
C ARG A 166 -29.62 5.96 -18.36
N GLY A 167 -29.34 5.46 -17.17
CA GLY A 167 -30.17 4.52 -16.44
C GLY A 167 -29.90 3.05 -16.76
N ASN A 168 -28.85 2.74 -17.55
CA ASN A 168 -28.44 1.39 -17.79
C ASN A 168 -27.48 0.92 -16.67
N THR A 169 -28.04 0.28 -15.66
CA THR A 169 -27.31 -0.22 -14.50
C THR A 169 -26.83 -1.68 -14.65
N THR A 170 -27.18 -2.35 -15.74
CA THR A 170 -26.71 -3.69 -16.06
C THR A 170 -25.75 -3.63 -17.25
N LEU A 171 -24.48 -3.92 -17.00
CA LEU A 171 -23.39 -3.86 -17.98
C LEU A 171 -23.02 -5.28 -18.42
N SER A 172 -22.97 -5.54 -19.74
CA SER A 172 -22.58 -6.86 -20.27
C SER A 172 -21.07 -6.93 -20.54
N PHE A 173 -20.48 -8.12 -20.39
CA PHE A 173 -19.10 -8.42 -20.76
C PHE A 173 -19.01 -9.73 -21.57
N GLY A 174 -17.92 -9.87 -22.34
CA GLY A 174 -17.61 -11.10 -23.09
C GLY A 174 -18.45 -11.32 -24.36
N GLU A 175 -19.28 -10.37 -24.78
CA GLU A 175 -19.99 -10.43 -26.07
C GLU A 175 -19.08 -10.04 -27.24
N LYS A 176 -19.24 -10.70 -28.40
CA LYS A 176 -18.40 -10.49 -29.58
C LYS A 176 -18.35 -9.04 -30.08
N ASN A 177 -19.34 -8.22 -29.72
CA ASN A 177 -19.45 -6.81 -30.11
C ASN A 177 -19.09 -5.83 -28.98
N LEU A 178 -18.78 -6.30 -27.80
CA LEU A 178 -18.37 -5.48 -26.66
C LEU A 178 -16.86 -5.57 -26.52
N GLN A 179 -16.19 -4.42 -26.65
CA GLN A 179 -14.74 -4.30 -26.54
C GLN A 179 -14.22 -4.31 -25.08
N LYS A 180 -15.11 -4.49 -24.08
CA LYS A 180 -14.77 -4.40 -22.66
C LYS A 180 -14.75 -5.77 -22.00
N THR A 181 -13.67 -6.05 -21.30
CA THR A 181 -13.54 -7.22 -20.45
C THR A 181 -14.25 -6.97 -19.10
N LEU A 182 -14.53 -8.03 -18.34
CA LEU A 182 -15.01 -7.89 -16.95
C LEU A 182 -14.04 -7.04 -16.13
N GLU A 183 -12.75 -7.28 -16.26
CA GLU A 183 -11.71 -6.53 -15.55
C GLU A 183 -11.74 -5.02 -15.87
N ASP A 184 -11.99 -4.64 -17.13
CA ASP A 184 -12.16 -3.23 -17.50
C ASP A 184 -13.36 -2.58 -16.81
N ILE A 185 -14.46 -3.33 -16.68
CA ILE A 185 -15.68 -2.86 -16.02
C ILE A 185 -15.42 -2.73 -14.51
N GLU A 186 -14.91 -3.76 -13.87
CA GLU A 186 -14.67 -3.75 -12.43
C GLU A 186 -13.66 -2.69 -12.02
N ASN A 187 -12.57 -2.51 -12.79
CA ASN A 187 -11.60 -1.45 -12.56
C ASN A 187 -12.22 -0.05 -12.63
N ALA A 188 -13.11 0.17 -13.59
CA ALA A 188 -13.80 1.45 -13.71
C ALA A 188 -14.81 1.66 -12.57
N LEU A 189 -15.60 0.64 -12.21
CA LEU A 189 -16.56 0.70 -11.11
C LEU A 189 -15.84 0.92 -9.77
N TYR A 190 -14.68 0.29 -9.56
CA TYR A 190 -13.87 0.52 -8.37
C TYR A 190 -13.42 2.00 -8.27
N LYS A 191 -12.95 2.62 -9.36
CA LYS A 191 -12.59 4.05 -9.35
C LYS A 191 -13.81 4.93 -9.08
N LEU A 192 -14.95 4.59 -9.67
CA LEU A 192 -16.21 5.31 -9.43
C LEU A 192 -16.73 5.13 -8.00
N SER A 193 -16.49 4.00 -7.36
CA SER A 193 -16.84 3.79 -5.95
C SER A 193 -15.98 4.65 -5.00
N LEU A 194 -14.70 4.83 -5.31
CA LEU A 194 -13.82 5.76 -4.56
C LEU A 194 -14.30 7.21 -4.61
N LEU A 195 -15.03 7.56 -5.66
CA LEU A 195 -15.65 8.89 -5.83
C LEU A 195 -17.11 8.96 -5.37
N ASN A 196 -17.62 7.91 -4.71
CA ASN A 196 -19.00 7.82 -4.25
C ASN A 196 -20.07 7.96 -5.38
N VAL A 197 -19.73 7.49 -6.58
CA VAL A 197 -20.64 7.45 -7.74
C VAL A 197 -21.35 6.10 -7.84
N VAL A 198 -20.69 5.06 -7.37
CA VAL A 198 -21.18 3.67 -7.30
C VAL A 198 -21.05 3.19 -5.88
N HIS A 199 -22.08 2.53 -5.34
CA HIS A 199 -22.03 1.95 -4.01
C HIS A 199 -21.43 0.53 -4.03
N SER A 200 -21.96 -0.33 -4.90
CA SER A 200 -21.54 -1.72 -5.04
C SER A 200 -21.89 -2.26 -6.44
N TRP A 201 -21.41 -3.46 -6.73
CA TRP A 201 -21.82 -4.19 -7.93
C TRP A 201 -21.77 -5.69 -7.68
N THR A 202 -22.53 -6.43 -8.48
CA THR A 202 -22.55 -7.89 -8.48
C THR A 202 -22.31 -8.42 -9.88
N VAL A 203 -21.59 -9.54 -9.98
CA VAL A 203 -21.27 -10.19 -11.25
C VAL A 203 -22.06 -11.46 -11.38
N GLU A 204 -22.84 -11.60 -12.47
CA GLU A 204 -23.56 -12.80 -12.84
C GLU A 204 -22.98 -13.38 -14.13
N TYR A 205 -22.50 -14.61 -14.06
CA TYR A 205 -21.94 -15.33 -15.20
C TYR A 205 -23.01 -16.10 -15.94
N ILE A 206 -23.16 -15.85 -17.24
CA ILE A 206 -24.01 -16.63 -18.16
C ILE A 206 -23.21 -17.82 -18.72
N THR A 207 -21.91 -17.62 -18.96
CA THR A 207 -20.92 -18.65 -19.32
C THR A 207 -19.61 -18.35 -18.61
N GLU A 208 -18.59 -19.20 -18.74
CA GLU A 208 -17.26 -18.98 -18.12
C GLU A 208 -16.60 -17.64 -18.52
N THR A 209 -16.95 -17.11 -19.69
CA THR A 209 -16.29 -15.88 -20.23
C THR A 209 -17.26 -14.74 -20.51
N ARG A 210 -18.56 -14.93 -20.25
CA ARG A 210 -19.62 -13.96 -20.58
C ARG A 210 -20.59 -13.81 -19.42
N GLY A 211 -21.06 -12.59 -19.19
CA GLY A 211 -22.04 -12.32 -18.14
C GLY A 211 -22.46 -10.87 -18.11
N VAL A 212 -23.05 -10.50 -16.99
CA VAL A 212 -23.50 -9.14 -16.70
C VAL A 212 -22.97 -8.68 -15.34
N VAL A 213 -22.85 -7.38 -15.20
CA VAL A 213 -22.51 -6.71 -13.95
C VAL A 213 -23.66 -5.77 -13.60
N ASP A 214 -24.35 -6.05 -12.53
CA ASP A 214 -25.40 -5.18 -11.98
C ASP A 214 -24.80 -4.18 -11.02
N VAL A 215 -25.04 -2.89 -11.25
CA VAL A 215 -24.40 -1.78 -10.57
C VAL A 215 -25.41 -1.01 -9.74
N ASP A 216 -25.12 -0.86 -8.45
CA ASP A 216 -25.82 0.04 -7.54
C ASP A 216 -25.25 1.46 -7.74
N TYR A 217 -25.90 2.21 -8.64
CA TYR A 217 -25.49 3.55 -9.06
C TYR A 217 -26.12 4.61 -8.18
N ILE A 218 -25.32 5.39 -7.47
CA ILE A 218 -25.76 6.48 -6.58
C ILE A 218 -26.16 7.73 -7.38
N GLY A 219 -25.34 8.12 -8.34
CA GLY A 219 -25.52 9.34 -9.13
C GLY A 219 -24.23 10.13 -9.29
N LEU A 220 -24.38 11.31 -9.93
CA LEU A 220 -23.28 12.25 -10.14
C LEU A 220 -23.54 13.52 -9.33
N ASP A 221 -22.75 13.72 -8.29
CA ASP A 221 -22.69 14.92 -7.49
C ASP A 221 -21.23 15.33 -7.34
N ASP A 222 -20.83 16.42 -7.98
CA ASP A 222 -19.44 16.87 -8.03
C ASP A 222 -18.90 17.28 -6.65
N VAL A 223 -19.75 17.77 -5.75
CA VAL A 223 -19.38 18.13 -4.38
C VAL A 223 -19.09 16.86 -3.55
N GLU A 224 -19.95 15.85 -3.64
CA GLU A 224 -19.74 14.59 -2.93
C GLU A 224 -18.57 13.80 -3.53
N MET A 225 -18.36 13.84 -4.85
CA MET A 225 -17.21 13.27 -5.52
C MET A 225 -15.89 13.92 -5.03
N GLU A 226 -15.86 15.24 -4.91
CA GLU A 226 -14.71 15.97 -4.40
C GLU A 226 -14.39 15.60 -2.95
N LYS A 227 -15.39 15.58 -2.07
CA LYS A 227 -15.23 15.15 -0.67
C LYS A 227 -14.67 13.73 -0.59
N SER A 228 -15.21 12.81 -1.40
CA SER A 228 -14.79 11.40 -1.43
C SER A 228 -13.37 11.26 -1.96
N LEU A 229 -13.00 11.97 -3.02
CA LEU A 229 -11.63 12.05 -3.54
C LEU A 229 -10.66 12.53 -2.45
N MET A 230 -10.98 13.66 -1.80
CA MET A 230 -10.14 14.22 -0.73
C MET A 230 -10.00 13.26 0.45
N LYS A 231 -11.11 12.62 0.86
CA LYS A 231 -11.09 11.62 1.93
C LYS A 231 -10.21 10.42 1.57
N TYR A 232 -10.26 9.95 0.32
CA TYR A 232 -9.46 8.82 -0.14
C TYR A 232 -7.97 9.19 -0.23
N VAL A 233 -7.66 10.29 -0.92
CA VAL A 233 -6.27 10.70 -1.17
C VAL A 233 -5.55 11.06 0.13
N ARG A 234 -6.22 11.77 1.04
CA ARG A 234 -5.63 12.20 2.32
C ARG A 234 -5.29 11.09 3.29
N LYS A 235 -5.75 9.87 3.05
CA LYS A 235 -5.24 8.69 3.80
C LYS A 235 -3.76 8.42 3.53
N TYR A 236 -3.27 8.84 2.36
CA TYR A 236 -1.92 8.55 1.89
C TYR A 236 -1.07 9.82 1.70
N ASP A 237 -1.72 10.95 1.47
CA ASP A 237 -1.11 12.25 1.20
C ASP A 237 -1.94 13.33 1.91
N ALA A 238 -1.59 13.58 3.17
CA ALA A 238 -2.34 14.49 4.04
C ALA A 238 -2.33 15.95 3.55
N GLU A 239 -1.31 16.35 2.76
CA GLU A 239 -1.21 17.71 2.19
C GLU A 239 -1.90 17.87 0.85
N PHE A 240 -2.48 16.81 0.33
CA PHE A 240 -3.13 16.90 -0.97
C PHE A 240 -4.22 17.98 -0.98
N ARG A 241 -4.12 18.88 -1.94
CA ARG A 241 -5.06 19.99 -2.18
C ARG A 241 -5.50 19.99 -3.63
N LEU A 242 -6.78 20.32 -3.83
CA LEU A 242 -7.40 20.47 -5.16
C LEU A 242 -7.43 21.92 -5.65
N ASP A 243 -6.85 22.87 -4.91
CA ASP A 243 -6.92 24.28 -5.27
C ASP A 243 -6.07 24.61 -6.52
N GLU A 244 -6.37 25.77 -7.12
CA GLU A 244 -5.72 26.24 -8.35
C GLU A 244 -4.21 26.46 -8.21
N ASN A 245 -3.70 26.53 -6.98
CA ASN A 245 -2.29 26.76 -6.70
C ASN A 245 -1.45 25.46 -6.74
N VAL A 246 -2.08 24.29 -6.79
CA VAL A 246 -1.37 23.02 -6.93
C VAL A 246 -1.00 22.82 -8.40
N THR A 247 0.22 23.21 -8.75
CA THR A 247 0.73 23.24 -10.13
C THR A 247 0.62 21.91 -10.87
N LYS A 248 0.72 20.78 -10.15
CA LYS A 248 0.68 19.44 -10.74
C LYS A 248 -0.65 19.10 -11.40
N TYR A 249 -1.77 19.51 -10.79
CA TYR A 249 -3.12 19.23 -11.29
C TYR A 249 -3.76 20.43 -12.00
N LYS A 250 -3.05 21.57 -12.05
CA LYS A 250 -3.50 22.81 -12.68
C LYS A 250 -3.93 22.61 -14.13
N LYS A 251 -3.23 21.76 -14.88
CA LYS A 251 -3.59 21.40 -16.27
C LYS A 251 -5.02 20.90 -16.40
N TYR A 252 -5.61 20.30 -15.36
CA TYR A 252 -6.99 19.81 -15.38
C TYR A 252 -7.97 20.90 -14.94
N TYR A 253 -7.53 21.85 -14.10
CA TYR A 253 -8.33 22.99 -13.66
C TYR A 253 -8.56 24.02 -14.77
N GLU A 254 -7.52 24.34 -15.54
CA GLU A 254 -7.58 25.36 -16.60
C GLU A 254 -8.42 24.94 -17.81
N ILE A 255 -8.47 23.64 -18.11
CA ILE A 255 -9.16 23.10 -19.28
C ILE A 255 -10.68 23.00 -19.07
N PHE A 256 -11.18 23.02 -17.83
CA PHE A 256 -12.53 22.57 -17.53
C PHE A 256 -13.30 23.50 -16.57
N ASN A 257 -13.98 24.50 -17.10
CA ASN A 257 -14.92 25.34 -16.34
C ASN A 257 -16.39 24.93 -16.59
N GLY A 258 -17.09 24.34 -15.58
CA GLY A 258 -18.54 24.03 -15.59
C GLY A 258 -18.88 22.53 -15.44
N GLY A 259 -19.93 22.18 -14.74
CA GLY A 259 -20.60 20.91 -14.44
C GLY A 259 -19.91 19.59 -14.84
N GLN A 260 -20.22 19.06 -16.04
CA GLN A 260 -19.58 17.83 -16.53
C GLN A 260 -18.05 17.90 -16.59
N LYS A 261 -17.49 19.10 -16.68
CA LYS A 261 -16.05 19.32 -16.69
C LYS A 261 -15.44 19.07 -15.31
N ARG A 262 -16.16 19.39 -14.22
CA ARG A 262 -15.70 19.11 -12.85
C ARG A 262 -15.59 17.62 -12.60
N ILE A 263 -16.57 16.84 -13.01
CA ILE A 263 -16.58 15.36 -12.91
C ILE A 263 -15.37 14.76 -13.63
N THR A 264 -15.12 15.19 -14.88
CA THR A 264 -13.95 14.77 -15.66
C THR A 264 -12.65 15.06 -14.93
N GLN A 265 -12.52 16.23 -14.36
CA GLN A 265 -11.37 16.69 -13.63
C GLN A 265 -11.11 15.79 -12.39
N LEU A 266 -12.13 15.55 -11.58
CA LEU A 266 -12.01 14.73 -10.36
C LEU A 266 -11.58 13.30 -10.70
N ILE A 267 -12.15 12.70 -11.76
CA ILE A 267 -11.74 11.37 -12.23
C ILE A 267 -10.26 11.38 -12.67
N LYS A 268 -9.85 12.33 -13.50
CA LYS A 268 -8.46 12.41 -13.99
C LYS A 268 -7.47 12.65 -12.86
N ILE A 269 -7.81 13.49 -11.88
CA ILE A 269 -6.96 13.69 -10.69
C ILE A 269 -6.81 12.41 -9.89
N LEU A 270 -7.88 11.64 -9.67
CA LEU A 270 -7.80 10.35 -9.00
C LEU A 270 -6.85 9.38 -9.74
N LEU A 271 -6.93 9.32 -11.06
CA LEU A 271 -6.10 8.44 -11.88
C LEU A 271 -4.63 8.84 -11.86
N GLU A 272 -4.33 10.13 -12.07
CA GLU A 272 -2.95 10.66 -12.00
C GLU A 272 -2.34 10.43 -10.62
N TRP A 273 -3.09 10.80 -9.58
CA TRP A 273 -2.62 10.61 -8.21
C TRP A 273 -2.36 9.14 -7.89
N GLY A 274 -3.26 8.25 -8.32
CA GLY A 274 -3.11 6.80 -8.15
C GLY A 274 -1.87 6.25 -8.86
N ASN A 275 -1.59 6.71 -10.07
CA ASN A 275 -0.38 6.34 -10.80
C ASN A 275 0.89 6.84 -10.10
N ASP A 276 0.89 8.09 -9.68
CA ASP A 276 2.05 8.73 -9.07
C ASP A 276 2.41 8.21 -7.68
N ASN A 277 1.42 7.76 -6.92
CA ASN A 277 1.63 7.40 -5.52
C ASN A 277 1.50 5.89 -5.29
N ILE A 278 0.41 5.27 -5.71
CA ILE A 278 0.19 3.85 -5.43
C ILE A 278 1.02 2.98 -6.37
N LEU A 279 0.91 3.21 -7.68
CA LEU A 279 1.59 2.37 -8.67
C LEU A 279 3.10 2.60 -8.66
N TYR A 280 3.53 3.84 -8.54
CA TYR A 280 4.95 4.17 -8.46
C TYR A 280 5.61 3.58 -7.20
N ASN A 281 4.97 3.65 -6.04
CA ASN A 281 5.53 3.07 -4.82
C ASN A 281 5.70 1.54 -4.93
N ARG A 282 4.76 0.85 -5.57
CA ARG A 282 4.91 -0.59 -5.86
C ARG A 282 6.08 -0.86 -6.80
N LEU A 283 6.26 -0.02 -7.81
CA LEU A 283 7.37 -0.14 -8.75
C LEU A 283 8.72 0.09 -8.02
N GLN A 284 8.78 1.08 -7.12
CA GLN A 284 9.98 1.32 -6.30
C GLN A 284 10.29 0.16 -5.37
N SER A 285 9.28 -0.50 -4.78
CA SER A 285 9.52 -1.70 -3.97
C SER A 285 10.10 -2.86 -4.78
N THR A 286 9.68 -3.00 -6.04
CA THR A 286 10.30 -3.97 -6.98
C THR A 286 11.76 -3.60 -7.28
N TYR A 287 12.03 -2.33 -7.54
CA TYR A 287 13.38 -1.82 -7.79
C TYR A 287 14.30 -2.05 -6.59
N ASN A 288 13.86 -1.69 -5.39
CA ASN A 288 14.61 -1.91 -4.17
C ASN A 288 14.88 -3.41 -3.92
N MET A 289 13.91 -4.27 -4.19
CA MET A 289 14.09 -5.72 -4.07
C MET A 289 15.18 -6.24 -5.03
N MET A 290 15.18 -5.74 -6.27
CA MET A 290 16.22 -6.04 -7.26
C MET A 290 17.60 -5.58 -6.77
N GLN A 291 17.71 -4.33 -6.32
CA GLN A 291 18.96 -3.77 -5.80
C GLN A 291 19.48 -4.58 -4.60
N PHE A 292 18.62 -4.95 -3.68
CA PHE A 292 19.03 -5.77 -2.51
C PHE A 292 19.59 -7.13 -2.93
N CYS A 293 19.00 -7.78 -3.95
CA CYS A 293 19.54 -9.04 -4.47
C CYS A 293 20.87 -8.87 -5.20
N GLN A 294 21.11 -7.73 -5.86
CA GLN A 294 22.32 -7.49 -6.65
C GLN A 294 23.50 -7.00 -5.81
N GLU A 295 23.23 -6.13 -4.84
CA GLU A 295 24.28 -5.43 -4.10
C GLU A 295 24.71 -6.13 -2.83
N SER A 296 23.89 -7.05 -2.28
CA SER A 296 24.23 -7.72 -1.03
C SER A 296 25.33 -8.74 -1.25
N VAL A 297 26.44 -8.60 -0.54
CA VAL A 297 27.59 -9.51 -0.61
C VAL A 297 27.50 -10.67 0.39
N SER A 298 26.56 -10.62 1.33
CA SER A 298 26.31 -11.66 2.32
C SER A 298 24.82 -11.75 2.73
N ASP A 299 24.45 -12.90 3.31
CA ASP A 299 23.10 -13.12 3.86
C ASP A 299 22.77 -12.14 5.00
N GLU A 300 23.78 -11.79 5.80
CA GLU A 300 23.63 -10.82 6.89
C GLU A 300 23.33 -9.41 6.35
N GLU A 301 24.02 -8.99 5.30
CA GLU A 301 23.79 -7.68 4.65
C GLU A 301 22.41 -7.64 4.01
N PHE A 302 22.02 -8.69 3.27
CA PHE A 302 20.70 -8.79 2.67
C PHE A 302 19.60 -8.69 3.73
N ARG A 303 19.76 -9.45 4.84
CA ARG A 303 18.83 -9.42 5.97
C ARG A 303 18.77 -8.04 6.62
N ALA A 304 19.91 -7.37 6.78
CA ALA A 304 19.97 -6.01 7.31
C ALA A 304 19.19 -5.05 6.42
N LYS A 305 19.41 -5.07 5.09
CA LYS A 305 18.68 -4.22 4.13
C LYS A 305 17.16 -4.46 4.18
N ILE A 306 16.70 -5.73 4.26
CA ILE A 306 15.27 -6.05 4.40
C ILE A 306 14.71 -5.53 5.74
N ASN A 307 15.42 -5.76 6.83
CA ASN A 307 15.02 -5.27 8.14
C ASN A 307 14.96 -3.74 8.17
N ASP A 308 15.96 -3.09 7.58
CA ASP A 308 16.00 -1.63 7.49
C ASP A 308 14.85 -1.09 6.65
N TYR A 309 14.52 -1.73 5.53
CA TYR A 309 13.35 -1.34 4.74
C TYR A 309 12.05 -1.34 5.56
N PHE A 310 11.84 -2.34 6.41
CA PHE A 310 10.66 -2.41 7.29
C PHE A 310 10.81 -1.59 8.57
N ARG A 311 12.02 -1.42 9.05
CA ARG A 311 12.33 -0.53 10.17
C ARG A 311 12.37 0.94 9.77
N TYR A 312 12.31 1.23 8.47
CA TYR A 312 12.50 2.57 7.95
C TYR A 312 11.42 3.53 8.42
N SER A 313 11.61 3.86 9.66
CA SER A 313 11.72 5.20 10.20
C SER A 313 12.23 5.02 11.62
N GLU A 314 13.13 5.86 12.07
CA GLU A 314 13.36 6.11 13.52
C GLU A 314 12.01 6.25 14.24
N GLN A 315 10.98 6.63 13.53
CA GLN A 315 9.59 6.75 13.89
C GLN A 315 8.95 5.40 14.27
N THR A 316 9.29 4.30 13.56
CA THR A 316 8.77 2.96 13.90
C THR A 316 9.22 2.54 15.30
N VAL A 317 10.48 2.79 15.63
CA VAL A 317 11.01 2.50 16.98
C VAL A 317 10.28 3.32 18.05
N ILE A 318 9.98 4.59 17.74
CA ILE A 318 9.23 5.46 18.66
C ILE A 318 7.79 4.95 18.78
N PHE A 319 7.12 4.60 17.65
CA PHE A 319 5.75 4.08 17.69
C PHE A 319 5.66 2.76 18.46
N ASP A 320 6.61 1.85 18.28
CA ASP A 320 6.67 0.61 19.04
C ASP A 320 6.84 0.89 20.55
N SER A 321 7.70 1.85 20.90
CA SER A 321 7.84 2.30 22.30
C SER A 321 6.55 2.90 22.86
N VAL A 322 5.83 3.68 22.05
CA VAL A 322 4.52 4.26 22.42
C VAL A 322 3.45 3.19 22.54
N ILE A 323 3.47 2.15 21.70
CA ILE A 323 2.54 1.02 21.77
C ILE A 323 2.73 0.24 23.06
N GLN A 324 3.99 -0.05 23.40
CA GLN A 324 4.33 -0.79 24.63
C GLN A 324 4.03 0.01 25.89
N ASN A 325 4.22 1.32 25.86
CA ASN A 325 4.05 2.21 26.99
C ASN A 325 3.20 3.44 26.60
N PRO A 326 1.87 3.27 26.44
CA PRO A 326 0.98 4.31 25.89
C PRO A 326 0.94 5.62 26.70
N LEU A 327 1.32 5.59 27.98
CA LEU A 327 1.27 6.71 28.90
C LEU A 327 2.66 7.33 29.20
N GLU A 328 3.73 6.78 28.61
CA GLU A 328 5.07 7.37 28.69
C GLU A 328 5.20 8.52 27.69
N TYR A 329 4.59 9.66 28.08
CA TYR A 329 4.44 10.85 27.22
C TYR A 329 5.78 11.44 26.74
N LYS A 330 6.90 11.16 27.40
CA LYS A 330 8.22 11.62 26.94
C LYS A 330 8.56 11.05 25.56
N ASN A 331 8.16 9.82 25.30
CA ASN A 331 8.35 9.18 24.01
C ASN A 331 7.52 9.84 22.91
N TRP A 332 6.34 10.43 23.23
CA TRP A 332 5.50 11.10 22.22
C TRP A 332 6.20 12.32 21.64
N PHE A 333 6.91 13.07 22.48
CA PHE A 333 7.57 14.29 22.08
C PHE A 333 8.86 14.07 21.29
N ASP A 334 9.47 12.88 21.39
CA ASP A 334 10.64 12.52 20.60
C ASP A 334 10.35 12.49 19.08
N VAL A 335 9.08 12.33 18.69
CA VAL A 335 8.63 12.40 17.29
C VAL A 335 8.82 13.80 16.70
N PHE A 336 8.70 14.85 17.49
CA PHE A 336 8.67 16.24 17.05
C PHE A 336 10.05 16.92 17.02
N TRP A 337 11.11 16.23 17.44
CA TRP A 337 12.46 16.77 17.46
C TRP A 337 13.32 16.19 16.35
N ASN A 338 14.09 17.07 15.70
CA ASN A 338 15.08 16.64 14.72
C ASN A 338 16.32 16.09 15.44
N LYS A 339 16.56 14.78 15.38
CA LYS A 339 17.65 14.08 16.09
C LYS A 339 19.03 14.32 15.50
N ASP A 340 19.13 14.93 14.30
CA ASP A 340 20.42 15.29 13.69
C ASP A 340 21.17 16.41 14.44
N ALA A 341 20.54 16.97 15.46
CA ALA A 341 21.15 17.99 16.32
C ALA A 341 21.72 17.36 17.60
N MET A 342 22.95 17.72 17.96
CA MET A 342 23.70 17.10 19.07
C MET A 342 23.08 17.25 20.46
N THR A 343 22.10 18.12 20.65
CA THR A 343 21.39 18.31 21.92
C THR A 343 19.93 18.71 21.68
N ARG A 344 19.01 18.41 22.64
CA ARG A 344 17.60 18.84 22.58
C ARG A 344 17.44 20.38 22.46
N GLU A 345 18.38 21.15 23.01
CA GLU A 345 18.36 22.62 22.97
C GLU A 345 18.80 23.19 21.60
N SER A 346 19.56 22.44 20.82
CA SER A 346 19.95 22.77 19.45
C SER A 346 19.13 22.06 18.37
N ALA A 347 18.31 21.07 18.78
CA ALA A 347 17.43 20.34 17.91
C ALA A 347 16.25 21.24 17.49
N GLY A 348 16.19 21.59 16.23
CA GLY A 348 14.99 22.20 15.67
C GLY A 348 13.79 21.23 15.73
N ILE A 349 12.58 21.78 15.75
CA ILE A 349 11.36 20.99 15.55
C ILE A 349 11.34 20.48 14.12
N ILE A 350 10.74 19.30 13.88
CA ILE A 350 10.57 18.72 12.55
C ILE A 350 9.89 19.70 11.60
N THR A 351 10.17 19.59 10.31
CA THR A 351 9.48 20.37 9.28
C THR A 351 8.07 19.82 9.05
N ARG A 352 7.24 20.62 8.39
CA ARG A 352 5.89 20.22 8.01
C ARG A 352 5.89 18.99 7.09
N GLU A 353 6.81 18.92 6.12
CA GLU A 353 6.99 17.78 5.22
C GLU A 353 7.33 16.51 6.00
N LYS A 354 8.17 16.64 7.02
CA LYS A 354 8.50 15.52 7.92
C LYS A 354 7.27 15.09 8.73
N ALA A 355 6.48 16.03 9.25
CA ALA A 355 5.23 15.73 9.98
C ALA A 355 4.25 14.92 9.12
N ILE A 356 4.13 15.22 7.83
CA ILE A 356 3.28 14.49 6.88
C ILE A 356 3.78 13.07 6.66
N SER A 357 5.08 12.91 6.44
CA SER A 357 5.69 11.59 6.30
C SER A 357 5.44 10.71 7.53
N ILE A 358 5.55 11.30 8.72
CA ILE A 358 5.27 10.62 10.00
C ILE A 358 3.80 10.24 10.10
N LEU A 359 2.88 11.15 9.76
CA LEU A 359 1.44 10.90 9.81
C LEU A 359 1.02 9.75 8.89
N SER A 360 1.61 9.67 7.70
CA SER A 360 1.39 8.57 6.76
C SER A 360 1.81 7.20 7.35
N SER A 361 2.94 7.16 8.05
CA SER A 361 3.41 5.94 8.73
C SER A 361 2.53 5.59 9.93
N LEU A 362 2.14 6.60 10.73
CA LEU A 362 1.30 6.45 11.92
C LEU A 362 -0.09 5.89 11.61
N SER A 363 -0.66 6.20 10.46
CA SER A 363 -1.99 5.73 10.05
C SER A 363 -2.10 4.20 10.07
N ARG A 364 -1.05 3.48 9.70
CA ARG A 364 -1.01 2.00 9.73
C ARG A 364 -1.07 1.45 11.15
N TYR A 365 -0.40 2.11 12.09
CA TYR A 365 -0.41 1.70 13.50
C TYR A 365 -1.78 1.96 14.14
N LEU A 366 -2.44 3.04 13.77
CA LEU A 366 -3.76 3.38 14.26
C LEU A 366 -4.86 2.41 13.81
N GLU A 367 -4.69 1.75 12.67
CA GLU A 367 -5.60 0.67 12.24
C GLU A 367 -5.57 -0.51 13.22
N SER A 368 -4.40 -0.83 13.79
CA SER A 368 -4.22 -1.94 14.72
C SER A 368 -4.36 -1.54 16.19
N TYR A 369 -4.00 -0.30 16.53
CA TYR A 369 -3.92 0.22 17.91
C TYR A 369 -4.74 1.50 18.10
N GLY A 370 -5.97 1.55 17.57
CA GLY A 370 -6.82 2.73 17.52
C GLY A 370 -7.14 3.38 18.88
N ASN A 371 -7.05 2.63 19.98
CA ASN A 371 -7.30 3.11 21.36
C ASN A 371 -6.02 3.49 22.12
N ASN A 372 -4.85 3.45 21.48
CA ASN A 372 -3.60 3.80 22.15
C ASN A 372 -3.50 5.31 22.37
N THR A 373 -3.37 5.72 23.63
CA THR A 373 -3.36 7.14 24.07
C THR A 373 -2.25 7.94 23.39
N GLY A 374 -1.02 7.41 23.35
CA GLY A 374 0.11 8.10 22.75
C GLY A 374 0.00 8.23 21.24
N LEU A 375 -0.42 7.16 20.54
CA LEU A 375 -0.63 7.23 19.09
C LEU A 375 -1.78 8.20 18.72
N ASN A 376 -2.83 8.26 19.52
CA ASN A 376 -3.91 9.23 19.33
C ASN A 376 -3.42 10.68 19.53
N TYR A 377 -2.57 10.92 20.54
CA TYR A 377 -1.94 12.22 20.74
C TYR A 377 -1.08 12.60 19.52
N LEU A 378 -0.21 11.70 19.07
CA LEU A 378 0.65 11.93 17.91
C LEU A 378 -0.16 12.24 16.64
N CYS A 379 -1.21 11.48 16.38
CA CYS A 379 -2.08 11.72 15.23
C CYS A 379 -2.72 13.10 15.28
N GLY A 380 -3.29 13.47 16.41
CA GLY A 380 -3.93 14.76 16.59
C GLY A 380 -2.96 15.93 16.41
N MET A 381 -1.79 15.85 17.03
CA MET A 381 -0.77 16.89 16.91
C MET A 381 -0.18 16.98 15.49
N LEU A 382 0.14 15.86 14.85
CA LEU A 382 0.65 15.86 13.48
C LEU A 382 -0.37 16.45 12.50
N ARG A 383 -1.67 16.11 12.62
CA ARG A 383 -2.72 16.71 11.80
C ARG A 383 -2.88 18.20 12.05
N LEU A 384 -2.75 18.63 13.31
CA LEU A 384 -2.74 20.05 13.66
C LEU A 384 -1.58 20.79 12.95
N LEU A 385 -0.38 20.22 12.97
CA LEU A 385 0.81 20.77 12.32
C LEU A 385 0.64 20.83 10.77
N CYS A 386 -0.12 19.90 10.22
CA CYS A 386 -0.45 19.87 8.79
C CYS A 386 -1.60 20.81 8.40
N GLY A 387 -2.25 21.48 9.34
CA GLY A 387 -3.40 22.37 9.09
C GLY A 387 -4.71 21.62 8.85
N GLU A 388 -4.82 20.37 9.28
CA GLU A 388 -5.97 19.47 9.07
C GLU A 388 -6.61 19.06 10.40
N PHE A 389 -7.00 20.02 11.23
CA PHE A 389 -7.42 19.67 12.59
C PHE A 389 -8.93 19.77 12.81
N LYS A 390 -9.54 20.94 12.56
CA LYS A 390 -10.96 21.21 12.89
C LYS A 390 -11.93 20.32 12.12
N GLY A 391 -12.84 19.66 12.84
CA GLY A 391 -13.85 18.78 12.25
C GLY A 391 -13.30 17.48 11.66
N THR A 392 -12.07 17.12 12.00
CA THR A 392 -11.40 15.94 11.45
C THR A 392 -11.17 14.87 12.52
N GLU A 393 -10.69 13.70 12.06
CA GLU A 393 -10.23 12.62 12.92
C GLU A 393 -9.13 13.09 13.91
N GLY A 394 -8.30 14.06 13.49
CA GLY A 394 -7.23 14.61 14.32
C GLY A 394 -7.73 15.28 15.59
N GLU A 395 -8.79 16.10 15.49
CA GLU A 395 -9.42 16.74 16.64
C GLU A 395 -10.00 15.70 17.61
N TRP A 396 -10.73 14.72 17.09
CA TRP A 396 -11.30 13.64 17.90
C TRP A 396 -10.22 12.84 18.64
N ARG A 397 -9.14 12.46 17.93
CA ARG A 397 -8.05 11.66 18.49
C ARG A 397 -7.29 12.42 19.57
N LEU A 398 -7.00 13.70 19.35
CA LEU A 398 -6.33 14.53 20.35
C LEU A 398 -7.19 14.69 21.61
N ASN A 399 -8.49 14.96 21.43
CA ASN A 399 -9.44 15.05 22.55
C ASN A 399 -9.49 13.75 23.35
N THR A 400 -9.59 12.61 22.68
CA THR A 400 -9.60 11.28 23.33
C THR A 400 -8.33 11.04 24.13
N SER A 401 -7.17 11.38 23.56
CA SER A 401 -5.89 11.25 24.24
C SER A 401 -5.78 12.15 25.47
N ILE A 402 -6.16 13.42 25.35
CA ILE A 402 -6.13 14.39 26.44
C ILE A 402 -7.05 13.94 27.59
N GLN A 403 -8.22 13.42 27.27
CA GLN A 403 -9.13 12.91 28.28
C GLN A 403 -8.49 11.74 29.07
N SER A 404 -7.88 10.78 28.37
CA SER A 404 -7.13 9.70 29.03
C SER A 404 -5.98 10.21 29.88
N VAL A 405 -5.27 11.25 29.41
CA VAL A 405 -4.20 11.91 30.17
C VAL A 405 -4.73 12.52 31.47
N LYS A 406 -5.87 13.25 31.42
CA LYS A 406 -6.49 13.87 32.60
C LYS A 406 -6.97 12.86 33.64
N GLU A 407 -7.44 11.70 33.18
CA GLU A 407 -7.94 10.65 34.07
C GLU A 407 -6.83 9.85 34.76
N ILE A 408 -5.68 9.66 34.08
CA ILE A 408 -4.68 8.68 34.52
C ILE A 408 -3.38 9.31 34.99
N LEU A 409 -2.94 10.44 34.45
CA LEU A 409 -1.65 11.04 34.77
C LEU A 409 -1.74 12.07 35.90
N SER A 410 -0.60 12.24 36.62
CA SER A 410 -0.50 13.26 37.64
C SER A 410 -0.60 14.68 37.08
N GLU A 411 -1.06 15.64 37.91
CA GLU A 411 -1.12 17.07 37.51
C GLU A 411 0.23 17.61 37.03
N LYS A 412 1.34 17.13 37.55
CA LYS A 412 2.68 17.50 37.10
C LYS A 412 2.91 17.08 35.69
N SER A 413 2.59 15.82 35.34
CA SER A 413 2.72 15.27 33.99
C SER A 413 1.79 15.98 32.99
N GLN A 414 0.56 16.28 33.41
CA GLN A 414 -0.40 17.05 32.59
C GLN A 414 0.15 18.44 32.25
N ARG A 415 0.75 19.15 33.21
CA ARG A 415 1.39 20.46 32.97
C ARG A 415 2.62 20.37 32.05
N GLU A 416 3.43 19.31 32.18
CA GLU A 416 4.57 19.09 31.29
C GLU A 416 4.09 18.84 29.82
N ILE A 417 3.06 18.01 29.63
CA ILE A 417 2.45 17.76 28.32
C ILE A 417 1.91 19.07 27.72
N LEU A 418 1.19 19.88 28.53
CA LEU A 418 0.68 21.17 28.09
C LEU A 418 1.81 22.08 27.60
N ASN A 419 2.87 22.25 28.40
CA ASN A 419 3.98 23.14 28.07
C ASN A 419 4.65 22.71 26.74
N TRP A 420 4.94 21.41 26.58
CA TRP A 420 5.56 20.90 25.34
C TRP A 420 4.64 21.01 24.13
N THR A 421 3.35 20.77 24.31
CA THR A 421 2.35 20.94 23.23
C THR A 421 2.30 22.40 22.77
N LEU A 422 2.31 23.35 23.71
CA LEU A 422 2.31 24.78 23.39
C LEU A 422 3.63 25.25 22.74
N ASP A 423 4.76 24.69 23.16
CA ASP A 423 6.05 24.99 22.53
C ASP A 423 6.10 24.50 21.09
N ILE A 424 5.62 23.29 20.81
CA ILE A 424 5.50 22.77 19.43
C ILE A 424 4.58 23.67 18.62
N ALA A 425 3.38 23.96 19.11
CA ALA A 425 2.41 24.83 18.44
C ALA A 425 2.97 26.24 18.15
N LYS A 426 3.77 26.79 19.06
CA LYS A 426 4.41 28.09 18.91
C LYS A 426 5.43 28.11 17.77
N ASN A 427 6.22 27.06 17.63
CA ASN A 427 7.24 26.95 16.59
C ASN A 427 6.65 26.76 15.19
N PHE A 428 5.44 26.19 15.08
CA PHE A 428 4.70 26.05 13.82
C PHE A 428 3.78 27.25 13.51
N ALA A 429 3.83 28.32 14.29
CA ALA A 429 2.96 29.50 14.14
C ALA A 429 1.44 29.15 14.10
N ILE A 430 1.02 28.16 14.88
CA ILE A 430 -0.36 27.69 14.93
C ILE A 430 -1.24 28.70 15.63
N GLU A 431 -2.37 29.08 15.02
CA GLU A 431 -3.31 30.04 15.59
C GLU A 431 -4.18 29.45 16.72
N GLU A 432 -4.32 28.13 16.78
CA GLU A 432 -5.19 27.40 17.69
C GLU A 432 -4.63 27.25 19.13
N LYS A 433 -3.66 28.06 19.55
CA LYS A 433 -3.02 27.97 20.87
C LYS A 433 -3.99 28.10 22.05
N ASP A 434 -4.97 29.01 21.92
CA ASP A 434 -5.98 29.22 22.95
C ASP A 434 -6.90 28.01 23.10
N MET A 435 -7.25 27.38 21.97
CA MET A 435 -8.03 26.15 21.95
C MET A 435 -7.25 24.99 22.58
N LEU A 436 -5.98 24.81 22.22
CA LEU A 436 -5.10 23.79 22.83
C LEU A 436 -4.95 23.99 24.33
N SER A 437 -4.79 25.24 24.78
CA SER A 437 -4.73 25.58 26.20
C SER A 437 -6.03 25.20 26.91
N GLN A 438 -7.18 25.47 26.32
CA GLN A 438 -8.49 25.10 26.89
C GLN A 438 -8.75 23.60 26.91
N MET A 439 -8.25 22.86 25.90
CA MET A 439 -8.38 21.40 25.85
C MET A 439 -7.55 20.71 26.91
N LEU A 440 -6.38 21.24 27.25
CA LEU A 440 -5.41 20.66 28.17
C LEU A 440 -5.57 21.11 29.63
N LEU A 441 -6.24 22.22 29.87
CA LEU A 441 -6.65 22.67 31.21
C LEU A 441 -8.01 22.06 31.58
#